data_5a006bb11386a7e5fbb770eafdbcbae4
#
_entry.id   5a006bb11386a7e5fbb770eafdbcbae4
#
_cell.length_a   1.000
_cell.length_b   1.000
_cell.length_c   1.000
_cell.angle_alpha   90.00
_cell.angle_beta   90.00
_cell.angle_gamma   90.00
#
_symmetry.space_group_name_H-M   'P 1'
#
loop_
_entity.id
_entity.type
_entity.pdbx_description
1 polymer ?
#
loop_
_entity_poly.entity_id
_entity_poly.type
_entity_poly.pdbx_seq_one_letter_code
_entity_poly.pdbx_strand_id
1 'polypeptide(L)'
;MDESDKSALGLLAKLAQQLARLQRECSELRRELDDATKVQQEQLEQLAALKAKYDQLCRERDAFRKALEEQLTLNPAFCIMPDPNTEH
;
A
#
# COMPACT_ATOMS: atom_id res chain seq x y z
N MET A 1 -44.84 39.91 -18.22
CA MET A 1 -44.37 39.05 -17.17
C MET A 1 -44.38 39.78 -15.83
N ASP A 2 -44.98 39.19 -14.86
CA ASP A 2 -45.06 39.73 -13.51
C ASP A 2 -43.66 39.70 -12.85
N GLU A 3 -43.42 40.59 -11.89
CA GLU A 3 -42.14 40.62 -11.16
C GLU A 3 -41.92 39.33 -10.38
N SER A 4 -42.98 38.71 -9.86
CA SER A 4 -42.91 37.43 -9.20
C SER A 4 -42.37 36.34 -10.13
N ASP A 5 -42.83 36.33 -11.37
CA ASP A 5 -42.39 35.36 -12.36
C ASP A 5 -40.94 35.56 -12.73
N LYS A 6 -40.49 36.82 -12.83
CA LYS A 6 -39.09 37.12 -13.10
C LYS A 6 -38.19 36.69 -11.94
N SER A 7 -38.63 36.91 -10.70
CA SER A 7 -37.90 36.47 -9.51
C SER A 7 -37.80 34.94 -9.44
N ALA A 8 -38.91 34.27 -9.74
CA ALA A 8 -38.93 32.82 -9.77
C ALA A 8 -38.02 32.26 -10.83
N LEU A 9 -38.01 32.83 -12.04
CA LEU A 9 -37.14 32.43 -13.12
C LEU A 9 -35.66 32.67 -12.77
N GLY A 10 -35.36 33.80 -12.13
CA GLY A 10 -34.01 34.11 -11.68
C GLY A 10 -33.51 33.13 -10.64
N LEU A 11 -34.38 32.76 -9.70
CA LEU A 11 -34.08 31.80 -8.69
C LEU A 11 -33.83 30.41 -9.29
N LEU A 12 -34.68 30.00 -10.23
CA LEU A 12 -34.53 28.74 -10.93
C LEU A 12 -33.21 28.68 -11.70
N ALA A 13 -32.84 29.77 -12.34
CA ALA A 13 -31.57 29.84 -13.08
C ALA A 13 -30.38 29.68 -12.13
N LYS A 14 -30.42 30.33 -10.98
CA LYS A 14 -29.37 30.20 -9.98
C LYS A 14 -29.25 28.77 -9.44
N LEU A 15 -30.41 28.17 -9.14
CA LEU A 15 -30.44 26.79 -8.65
C LEU A 15 -29.90 25.83 -9.70
N ALA A 16 -30.26 26.04 -10.97
CA ALA A 16 -29.75 25.20 -12.05
C ALA A 16 -28.25 25.33 -12.18
N GLN A 17 -27.71 26.53 -12.03
CA GLN A 17 -26.26 26.76 -12.10
C GLN A 17 -25.54 26.09 -10.92
N GLN A 18 -26.12 26.20 -9.72
CA GLN A 18 -25.54 25.55 -8.54
C GLN A 18 -25.60 24.05 -8.67
N LEU A 19 -26.69 23.51 -9.19
CA LEU A 19 -26.80 22.08 -9.41
C LEU A 19 -25.74 21.59 -10.40
N ALA A 20 -25.57 22.32 -11.52
CA ALA A 20 -24.56 21.94 -12.50
C ALA A 20 -23.16 21.98 -11.92
N ARG A 21 -22.86 23.01 -11.11
CA ARG A 21 -21.55 23.08 -10.42
C ARG A 21 -21.34 21.93 -9.48
N LEU A 22 -22.34 21.62 -8.66
CA LEU A 22 -22.24 20.53 -7.70
C LEU A 22 -22.09 19.18 -8.40
N GLN A 23 -22.79 18.99 -9.51
CA GLN A 23 -22.66 17.76 -10.29
C GLN A 23 -21.24 17.59 -10.83
N ARG A 24 -20.64 18.69 -11.30
CA ARG A 24 -19.24 18.65 -11.78
C ARG A 24 -18.29 18.37 -10.65
N GLU A 25 -18.47 19.02 -9.50
CA GLU A 25 -17.64 18.78 -8.32
C GLU A 25 -17.75 17.35 -7.85
N CYS A 26 -18.95 16.79 -7.81
CA CYS A 26 -19.16 15.40 -7.45
C CYS A 26 -18.46 14.45 -8.41
N SER A 27 -18.53 14.72 -9.71
CA SER A 27 -17.86 13.91 -10.72
C SER A 27 -16.35 13.96 -10.58
N GLU A 28 -15.81 15.14 -10.32
CA GLU A 28 -14.38 15.34 -10.13
C GLU A 28 -13.89 14.61 -8.87
N LEU A 29 -14.64 14.76 -7.78
CA LEU A 29 -14.28 14.10 -6.52
C LEU A 29 -14.35 12.57 -6.64
N ARG A 30 -15.35 12.07 -7.37
CA ARG A 30 -15.46 10.64 -7.61
C ARG A 30 -14.26 10.12 -8.39
N ARG A 31 -13.83 10.89 -9.40
CA ARG A 31 -12.65 10.52 -10.19
C ARG A 31 -11.39 10.51 -9.33
N GLU A 32 -11.22 11.54 -8.50
CA GLU A 32 -10.08 11.61 -7.59
C GLU A 32 -10.09 10.45 -6.60
N LEU A 33 -11.27 10.10 -6.10
CA LEU A 33 -11.40 8.97 -5.18
C LEU A 33 -11.06 7.66 -5.87
N ASP A 34 -11.53 7.47 -7.10
CA ASP A 34 -11.21 6.26 -7.86
C ASP A 34 -9.70 6.14 -8.11
N ASP A 35 -9.06 7.26 -8.48
CA ASP A 35 -7.61 7.28 -8.71
C ASP A 35 -6.85 6.97 -7.42
N ALA A 36 -7.26 7.56 -6.30
CA ALA A 36 -6.64 7.31 -5.01
C ALA A 36 -6.82 5.86 -4.57
N THR A 37 -7.98 5.28 -4.86
CA THR A 37 -8.26 3.88 -4.55
C THR A 37 -7.35 2.96 -5.35
N LYS A 38 -7.12 3.27 -6.63
CA LYS A 38 -6.21 2.48 -7.47
C LYS A 38 -4.79 2.52 -6.96
N VAL A 39 -4.32 3.71 -6.58
CA VAL A 39 -2.97 3.86 -6.03
C VAL A 39 -2.83 3.07 -4.72
N GLN A 40 -3.84 3.14 -3.87
CA GLN A 40 -3.86 2.40 -2.62
C GLN A 40 -3.82 0.90 -2.86
N GLN A 41 -4.59 0.43 -3.86
CA GLN A 41 -4.61 -0.98 -4.24
C GLN A 41 -3.23 -1.45 -4.70
N GLU A 42 -2.57 -0.66 -5.54
CA GLU A 42 -1.23 -0.97 -6.02
C GLU A 42 -0.23 -1.04 -4.87
N GLN A 43 -0.34 -0.11 -3.92
CA GLN A 43 0.52 -0.09 -2.74
C GLN A 43 0.31 -1.33 -1.88
N LEU A 44 -0.94 -1.76 -1.71
CA LEU A 44 -1.26 -2.97 -0.95
C LEU A 44 -0.68 -4.21 -1.63
N GLU A 45 -0.75 -4.27 -2.95
CA GLU A 45 -0.17 -5.38 -3.71
C GLU A 45 1.34 -5.42 -3.57
N GLN A 46 1.99 -4.26 -3.61
CA GLN A 46 3.43 -4.15 -3.41
C GLN A 46 3.84 -4.59 -2.01
N LEU A 47 3.07 -4.19 -0.99
CA LEU A 47 3.32 -4.62 0.38
C LEU A 47 3.15 -6.12 0.55
N ALA A 48 2.13 -6.69 -0.07
CA ALA A 48 1.90 -8.13 -0.01
C ALA A 48 3.05 -8.91 -0.66
N ALA A 49 3.53 -8.44 -1.81
CA ALA A 49 4.65 -9.04 -2.51
C ALA A 49 5.94 -8.96 -1.68
N LEU A 50 6.17 -7.79 -1.08
CA LEU A 50 7.35 -7.58 -0.24
C LEU A 50 7.32 -8.45 1.01
N LYS A 51 6.14 -8.58 1.62
CA LYS A 51 5.97 -9.43 2.78
C LYS A 51 6.21 -10.90 2.44
N ALA A 52 5.71 -11.36 1.31
CA ALA A 52 5.92 -12.73 0.86
C ALA A 52 7.42 -13.02 0.64
N LYS A 53 8.12 -12.05 0.06
CA LYS A 53 9.57 -12.16 -0.14
C LYS A 53 10.31 -12.20 1.18
N TYR A 54 9.91 -11.35 2.12
CA TYR A 54 10.50 -11.33 3.46
C TYR A 54 10.30 -12.69 4.15
N ASP A 55 9.08 -13.22 4.12
CA ASP A 55 8.76 -14.50 4.74
C ASP A 55 9.58 -15.63 4.13
N GLN A 56 9.78 -15.60 2.82
CA GLN A 56 10.59 -16.60 2.14
C GLN A 56 12.05 -16.51 2.57
N LEU A 57 12.61 -15.30 2.62
CA LEU A 57 13.98 -15.11 3.05
C LEU A 57 14.18 -15.55 4.50
N CYS A 58 13.20 -15.32 5.36
CA CYS A 58 13.26 -15.79 6.74
C CYS A 58 13.28 -17.30 6.79
N ARG A 59 12.47 -17.98 5.98
CA ARG A 59 12.46 -19.44 5.92
C ARG A 59 13.80 -19.98 5.42
N GLU A 60 14.37 -19.34 4.40
CA GLU A 60 15.68 -19.74 3.88
C GLU A 60 16.76 -19.55 4.94
N ARG A 61 16.75 -18.42 5.60
CA ARG A 61 17.70 -18.14 6.70
C ARG A 61 17.60 -19.19 7.78
N ASP A 62 16.38 -19.52 8.20
CA ASP A 62 16.18 -20.51 9.27
C ASP A 62 16.60 -21.90 8.82
N ALA A 63 16.36 -22.25 7.57
CA ALA A 63 16.81 -23.53 7.03
C ALA A 63 18.34 -23.63 6.99
N PHE A 64 19.02 -22.57 6.56
CA PHE A 64 20.47 -22.54 6.56
C PHE A 64 21.05 -22.56 7.97
N ARG A 65 20.41 -21.83 8.89
CA ARG A 65 20.83 -21.85 10.30
C ARG A 65 20.70 -23.25 10.88
N LYS A 66 19.60 -23.92 10.59
CA LYS A 66 19.36 -25.27 11.08
C LYS A 66 20.38 -26.24 10.48
N ALA A 67 20.65 -26.14 9.19
CA ALA A 67 21.65 -26.98 8.53
C ALA A 67 23.05 -26.74 9.11
N LEU A 68 23.38 -25.49 9.40
CA LEU A 68 24.67 -25.16 10.01
C LEU A 68 24.78 -25.75 11.41
N GLU A 69 23.72 -25.59 12.20
CA GLU A 69 23.69 -26.18 13.58
C GLU A 69 23.83 -27.69 13.54
N GLU A 70 23.17 -28.34 12.59
CA GLU A 70 23.28 -29.79 12.43
C GLU A 70 24.73 -30.19 12.07
N GLN A 71 25.37 -29.46 11.18
CA GLN A 71 26.76 -29.73 10.80
C GLN A 71 27.71 -29.52 11.98
N LEU A 72 27.49 -28.46 12.74
CA LEU A 72 28.30 -28.21 13.94
C LEU A 72 28.13 -29.30 14.98
N THR A 73 26.93 -29.85 15.10
CA THR A 73 26.66 -30.95 16.03
C THR A 73 27.30 -32.24 15.56
N LEU A 74 27.22 -32.53 14.26
CA LEU A 74 27.77 -33.76 13.67
C LEU A 74 29.28 -33.73 13.58
N ASN A 75 29.88 -32.57 13.43
CA ASN A 75 31.32 -32.37 13.31
C ASN A 75 31.83 -31.51 14.45
N PRO A 76 32.22 -32.09 15.57
CA PRO A 76 32.72 -31.31 16.71
C PRO A 76 33.90 -30.41 16.36
N ALA A 77 34.68 -30.76 15.34
CA ALA A 77 35.78 -29.94 14.88
C ALA A 77 35.36 -28.54 14.48
N PHE A 78 34.15 -28.38 13.93
CA PHE A 78 33.63 -27.06 13.59
C PHE A 78 33.28 -26.27 14.84
N CYS A 79 32.89 -26.94 15.91
CA CYS A 79 32.59 -26.27 17.18
C CYS A 79 33.83 -25.67 17.81
N ILE A 80 35.00 -26.19 17.45
CA ILE A 80 36.30 -25.75 18.00
C ILE A 80 36.95 -24.74 17.05
N MET A 81 36.25 -24.39 16.00
CA MET A 81 36.76 -23.43 15.01
C MET A 81 37.10 -22.10 15.69
N PRO A 82 38.31 -21.63 15.54
CA PRO A 82 38.70 -20.40 16.23
C PRO A 82 37.98 -19.19 15.67
N ASP A 83 37.75 -18.26 16.55
CA ASP A 83 37.28 -16.95 16.16
C ASP A 83 38.30 -16.34 15.22
N PRO A 84 37.89 -15.62 14.16
CA PRO A 84 38.83 -14.94 13.27
C PRO A 84 39.81 -14.01 14.00
N ASN A 85 39.41 -13.52 15.15
CA ASN A 85 40.23 -12.66 15.97
C ASN A 85 41.09 -13.41 17.00
N THR A 86 40.95 -14.72 17.06
CA THR A 86 41.71 -15.56 17.99
C THR A 86 42.77 -16.28 17.20
N GLU A 87 44.00 -16.03 17.50
CA GLU A 87 45.11 -16.71 16.84
C GLU A 87 45.60 -17.90 17.68
N HIS A 88 46.01 -18.91 16.97
CA HIS A 88 46.50 -20.12 17.58
C HIS A 88 47.86 -20.54 17.07
#